data_da2a5b0ec93268038dc2a555557b8617
#
_entry.id   da2a5b0ec93268038dc2a555557b8617
#
_cell.length_a   1.000
_cell.length_b   1.000
_cell.length_c   1.000
_cell.angle_alpha   90.00
_cell.angle_beta   90.00
_cell.angle_gamma   90.00
#
_symmetry.space_group_name_H-M   'P 1'
#
loop_
_entity.id
_entity.type
_entity.pdbx_description
1 polymer ?
#
loop_
_entity_poly.entity_id
_entity_poly.type
_entity_poly.pdbx_seq_one_letter_code
_entity_poly.pdbx_strand_id
1 'polypeptide(L)'
;MLTLKTVDSQAKIFSQLPVHSYIDPSIFEIEKKAIFDKYPKYLGHRLMAPQQGNYHVLEALNKSAVLVNNNGKMNVLSNVCRHRQALMLENQGSASHIVCPLHRWTYGLDGKLEGAPYFKENPCLNLESFPVEEIHNLIFKQTYKQSSINIKDAM
;
A
#
# COMPACT_ATOMS: atom_id res chain seq x y z
N MET A 1 -4.79 -53.61 -11.63
CA MET A 1 -3.40 -53.23 -11.93
C MET A 1 -3.47 -51.96 -12.78
N LEU A 2 -3.37 -50.77 -12.17
CA LEU A 2 -3.43 -49.47 -12.85
C LEU A 2 -2.04 -49.17 -13.39
N THR A 3 -1.91 -49.15 -14.72
CA THR A 3 -0.69 -48.74 -15.41
C THR A 3 -0.58 -47.24 -15.35
N LEU A 4 0.36 -46.73 -14.57
CA LEU A 4 0.77 -45.32 -14.62
C LEU A 4 1.34 -45.02 -16.00
N LYS A 5 0.64 -44.18 -16.78
CA LYS A 5 1.19 -43.61 -18.00
C LYS A 5 2.38 -42.74 -17.61
N THR A 6 3.56 -43.12 -18.04
CA THR A 6 4.76 -42.31 -17.96
C THR A 6 4.49 -40.97 -18.64
N VAL A 7 4.54 -39.89 -17.85
CA VAL A 7 4.51 -38.54 -18.39
C VAL A 7 5.78 -38.37 -19.23
N ASP A 8 5.61 -38.06 -20.51
CA ASP A 8 6.70 -37.79 -21.44
C ASP A 8 7.53 -36.62 -20.90
N SER A 9 8.71 -36.91 -20.37
CA SER A 9 9.62 -35.96 -19.75
C SER A 9 10.36 -35.05 -20.72
N GLN A 10 9.94 -35.01 -21.99
CA GLN A 10 10.58 -34.23 -23.07
C GLN A 10 9.73 -33.10 -23.61
N ALA A 11 8.73 -32.60 -22.88
CA ALA A 11 8.15 -31.33 -23.23
C ALA A 11 9.21 -30.23 -23.07
N LYS A 12 9.87 -29.84 -24.17
CA LYS A 12 10.76 -28.69 -24.19
C LYS A 12 9.93 -27.47 -23.76
N ILE A 13 10.09 -27.04 -22.53
CA ILE A 13 9.52 -25.79 -22.03
C ILE A 13 10.33 -24.67 -22.72
N PHE A 14 9.82 -24.17 -23.82
CA PHE A 14 10.38 -22.98 -24.44
C PHE A 14 9.91 -21.78 -23.62
N SER A 15 10.84 -21.00 -23.07
CA SER A 15 10.52 -19.68 -22.58
C SER A 15 9.91 -18.86 -23.70
N GLN A 16 8.69 -18.35 -23.51
CA GLN A 16 8.02 -17.51 -24.50
C GLN A 16 8.64 -16.11 -24.59
N LEU A 17 9.45 -15.75 -23.59
CA LEU A 17 10.13 -14.45 -23.52
C LEU A 17 11.63 -14.64 -23.76
N PRO A 18 12.23 -13.84 -24.64
CA PRO A 18 13.67 -13.85 -24.84
C PRO A 18 14.40 -13.36 -23.58
N VAL A 19 15.62 -13.84 -23.35
CA VAL A 19 16.41 -13.56 -22.14
C VAL A 19 16.57 -12.04 -21.88
N HIS A 20 16.73 -11.22 -22.91
CA HIS A 20 16.89 -9.78 -22.79
C HIS A 20 15.65 -9.12 -22.13
N SER A 21 14.47 -9.72 -22.22
CA SER A 21 13.26 -9.18 -21.57
C SER A 21 13.38 -9.10 -20.03
N TYR A 22 14.29 -9.88 -19.44
CA TYR A 22 14.49 -9.90 -18.00
C TYR A 22 15.53 -8.88 -17.51
N ILE A 23 16.36 -8.34 -18.40
CA ILE A 23 17.51 -7.50 -18.03
C ILE A 23 17.56 -6.15 -18.75
N ASP A 24 16.73 -5.95 -19.77
CA ASP A 24 16.70 -4.71 -20.55
C ASP A 24 15.87 -3.63 -19.83
N PRO A 25 16.48 -2.49 -19.43
CA PRO A 25 15.75 -1.40 -18.77
C PRO A 25 14.58 -0.83 -19.58
N SER A 26 14.65 -0.90 -20.91
CA SER A 26 13.57 -0.42 -21.78
C SER A 26 12.30 -1.26 -21.65
N ILE A 27 12.45 -2.56 -21.47
CA ILE A 27 11.32 -3.48 -21.22
C ILE A 27 10.68 -3.16 -19.87
N PHE A 28 11.49 -2.93 -18.84
CA PHE A 28 10.98 -2.51 -17.52
C PHE A 28 10.14 -1.23 -17.60
N GLU A 29 10.56 -0.22 -18.37
CA GLU A 29 9.77 1.00 -18.55
C GLU A 29 8.46 0.75 -19.31
N ILE A 30 8.45 -0.21 -20.25
CA ILE A 30 7.23 -0.63 -20.93
C ILE A 30 6.28 -1.34 -19.94
N GLU A 31 6.78 -2.29 -19.16
CA GLU A 31 6.00 -3.01 -18.13
C GLU A 31 5.43 -2.05 -17.08
N LYS A 32 6.25 -1.11 -16.61
CA LYS A 32 5.82 -0.08 -15.67
C LYS A 32 4.61 0.69 -16.19
N LYS A 33 4.67 1.17 -17.43
CA LYS A 33 3.57 1.92 -18.06
C LYS A 33 2.37 1.04 -18.43
N ALA A 34 2.61 -0.18 -18.89
CA ALA A 34 1.57 -1.06 -19.40
C ALA A 34 0.83 -1.81 -18.30
N ILE A 35 1.52 -2.12 -17.20
CA ILE A 35 1.02 -2.96 -16.10
C ILE A 35 0.94 -2.14 -14.81
N PHE A 36 2.09 -1.76 -14.24
CA PHE A 36 2.14 -1.20 -12.89
C PHE A 36 1.43 0.16 -12.73
N ASP A 37 1.39 0.99 -13.75
CA ASP A 37 0.73 2.30 -13.68
C ASP A 37 -0.77 2.24 -14.02
N LYS A 38 -1.23 1.14 -14.62
CA LYS A 38 -2.63 0.97 -15.02
C LYS A 38 -3.48 0.23 -13.98
N TYR A 39 -2.88 -0.70 -13.25
CA TYR A 39 -3.62 -1.58 -12.37
C TYR A 39 -3.51 -1.15 -10.91
N PRO A 40 -4.53 -1.46 -10.09
CA PRO A 40 -4.47 -1.22 -8.67
C PRO A 40 -3.28 -1.93 -8.03
N LYS A 41 -2.58 -1.20 -7.14
CA LYS A 41 -1.38 -1.73 -6.47
C LYS A 41 -1.79 -2.37 -5.15
N TYR A 42 -1.42 -3.62 -4.96
CA TYR A 42 -1.56 -4.29 -3.68
C TYR A 42 -0.67 -3.59 -2.63
N LEU A 43 -1.26 -3.26 -1.49
CA LEU A 43 -0.59 -2.57 -0.39
C LEU A 43 -0.44 -3.44 0.85
N GLY A 44 -1.37 -4.37 1.07
CA GLY A 44 -1.35 -5.19 2.26
C GLY A 44 -2.68 -5.90 2.52
N HIS A 45 -2.77 -6.52 3.67
CA HIS A 45 -3.91 -7.31 4.11
C HIS A 45 -4.48 -6.73 5.41
N ARG A 46 -5.79 -6.85 5.64
CA ARG A 46 -6.48 -6.41 6.86
C ARG A 46 -5.82 -6.93 8.14
N LEU A 47 -5.30 -8.17 8.12
CA LEU A 47 -4.60 -8.75 9.27
C LEU A 47 -3.31 -8.04 9.67
N MET A 48 -2.79 -7.11 8.86
CA MET A 48 -1.66 -6.27 9.24
C MET A 48 -2.06 -5.22 10.30
N ALA A 49 -3.37 -4.88 10.36
CA ALA A 49 -3.94 -3.97 11.36
C ALA A 49 -5.34 -4.45 11.78
N PRO A 50 -5.45 -5.60 12.50
CA PRO A 50 -6.72 -6.30 12.70
C PRO A 50 -7.68 -5.58 13.64
N GLN A 51 -7.18 -4.81 14.61
CA GLN A 51 -7.99 -4.18 15.65
C GLN A 51 -7.98 -2.64 15.50
N GLN A 52 -8.98 -1.99 16.12
CA GLN A 52 -9.02 -0.53 16.24
C GLN A 52 -7.69 0.01 16.75
N GLY A 53 -7.16 1.01 16.07
CA GLY A 53 -5.91 1.66 16.41
C GLY A 53 -4.66 0.91 16.00
N ASN A 54 -4.76 -0.34 15.52
CA ASN A 54 -3.60 -1.01 14.98
C ASN A 54 -3.11 -0.30 13.70
N TYR A 55 -1.80 -0.29 13.54
CA TYR A 55 -1.16 0.26 12.35
C TYR A 55 0.00 -0.62 11.87
N HIS A 56 0.31 -0.50 10.59
CA HIS A 56 1.45 -1.16 9.96
C HIS A 56 2.07 -0.23 8.92
N VAL A 57 3.35 0.08 9.10
CA VAL A 57 4.11 0.92 8.16
C VAL A 57 4.42 0.13 6.90
N LEU A 58 4.14 0.71 5.73
CA LEU A 58 4.28 0.04 4.44
C LEU A 58 5.72 0.17 3.90
N GLU A 59 6.53 -0.85 4.13
CA GLU A 59 7.93 -0.92 3.69
C GLU A 59 8.07 -0.78 2.16
N ALA A 60 7.15 -1.38 1.40
CA ALA A 60 7.12 -1.29 -0.07
C ALA A 60 6.97 0.14 -0.60
N LEU A 61 6.56 1.08 0.24
CA LEU A 61 6.46 2.51 -0.06
C LEU A 61 7.54 3.33 0.67
N ASN A 62 8.71 2.74 0.91
CA ASN A 62 9.83 3.38 1.62
C ASN A 62 9.43 4.00 2.97
N LYS A 63 8.53 3.33 3.70
CA LYS A 63 7.97 3.78 4.99
C LYS A 63 7.20 5.11 4.93
N SER A 64 6.96 5.66 3.76
CA SER A 64 6.25 6.94 3.59
C SER A 64 4.75 6.85 3.80
N ALA A 65 4.19 5.66 3.91
CA ALA A 65 2.78 5.42 4.16
C ALA A 65 2.56 4.40 5.29
N VAL A 66 1.42 4.51 5.94
CA VAL A 66 0.99 3.62 7.02
C VAL A 66 -0.45 3.17 6.79
N LEU A 67 -0.67 1.87 6.95
CA LEU A 67 -2.01 1.26 7.00
C LEU A 67 -2.52 1.36 8.44
N VAL A 68 -3.73 1.87 8.63
CA VAL A 68 -4.32 2.11 9.95
C VAL A 68 -5.76 1.58 9.98
N ASN A 69 -6.10 0.87 11.04
CA ASN A 69 -7.49 0.48 11.31
C ASN A 69 -8.18 1.57 12.14
N ASN A 70 -9.07 2.31 11.50
CA ASN A 70 -9.90 3.30 12.16
C ASN A 70 -11.36 2.83 12.24
N ASN A 71 -11.78 2.27 13.37
CA ASN A 71 -13.12 1.72 13.61
C ASN A 71 -13.56 0.71 12.55
N GLY A 72 -12.68 -0.23 12.18
CA GLY A 72 -12.95 -1.25 11.18
C GLY A 72 -12.75 -0.79 9.72
N LYS A 73 -12.60 0.52 9.49
CA LYS A 73 -12.23 1.07 8.19
C LYS A 73 -10.71 1.09 8.03
N MET A 74 -10.22 0.51 6.96
CA MET A 74 -8.80 0.54 6.63
C MET A 74 -8.47 1.87 5.93
N ASN A 75 -7.61 2.68 6.55
CA ASN A 75 -7.07 3.90 5.97
C ASN A 75 -5.61 3.70 5.61
N VAL A 76 -5.18 4.26 4.49
CA VAL A 76 -3.75 4.39 4.17
C VAL A 76 -3.42 5.87 4.17
N LEU A 77 -2.56 6.27 5.08
CA LEU A 77 -2.20 7.66 5.34
C LEU A 77 -0.71 7.87 5.06
N SER A 78 -0.34 9.11 4.74
CA SER A 78 1.07 9.50 4.73
C SER A 78 1.67 9.33 6.14
N ASN A 79 2.79 8.64 6.23
CA ASN A 79 3.59 8.52 7.46
C ASN A 79 4.58 9.68 7.64
N VAL A 80 4.42 10.73 6.83
CA VAL A 80 5.30 11.90 6.80
C VAL A 80 4.57 13.10 7.41
N CYS A 81 5.11 13.63 8.50
CA CYS A 81 4.55 14.77 9.21
C CYS A 81 4.51 16.03 8.30
N ARG A 82 3.37 16.71 8.26
CA ARG A 82 3.16 17.91 7.45
C ARG A 82 3.93 19.15 7.94
N HIS A 83 4.52 19.08 9.14
CA HIS A 83 5.31 20.19 9.72
C HIS A 83 6.70 20.28 9.08
N ARG A 84 7.54 19.26 9.28
CA ARG A 84 8.94 19.21 8.81
C ARG A 84 9.33 17.85 8.24
N GLN A 85 8.38 17.14 7.68
CA GLN A 85 8.58 15.91 6.91
C GLN A 85 9.31 14.77 7.65
N ALA A 86 9.17 14.70 8.98
CA ALA A 86 9.65 13.57 9.75
C ALA A 86 8.76 12.35 9.55
N LEU A 87 9.35 11.16 9.51
CA LEU A 87 8.62 9.90 9.65
C LEU A 87 8.06 9.82 11.08
N MET A 88 6.80 9.39 11.21
CA MET A 88 6.07 9.44 12.48
C MET A 88 5.99 8.10 13.18
N LEU A 89 5.78 7.04 12.43
CA LEU A 89 5.59 5.68 12.92
C LEU A 89 6.63 4.74 12.31
N GLU A 90 6.97 3.68 13.07
CA GLU A 90 7.87 2.62 12.64
C GLU A 90 7.19 1.27 12.80
N ASN A 91 7.55 0.33 11.93
CA ASN A 91 7.12 -1.07 11.98
C ASN A 91 5.58 -1.22 12.07
N GLN A 92 5.10 -1.79 13.16
CA GLN A 92 3.68 -2.00 13.45
C GLN A 92 3.42 -1.76 14.94
N GLY A 93 2.18 -1.45 15.27
CA GLY A 93 1.80 -1.20 16.64
C GLY A 93 0.33 -0.84 16.79
N SER A 94 0.02 -0.18 17.92
CA SER A 94 -1.31 0.35 18.20
C SER A 94 -1.21 1.77 18.76
N ALA A 95 -2.07 2.64 18.27
CA ALA A 95 -2.13 4.04 18.69
C ALA A 95 -3.57 4.55 18.62
N SER A 96 -3.93 5.45 19.54
CA SER A 96 -5.19 6.21 19.47
C SER A 96 -5.06 7.42 18.54
N HIS A 97 -3.85 7.95 18.37
CA HIS A 97 -3.50 9.09 17.53
C HIS A 97 -2.11 8.90 16.95
N ILE A 98 -1.86 9.46 15.79
CA ILE A 98 -0.53 9.50 15.17
C ILE A 98 0.17 10.77 15.67
N VAL A 99 1.23 10.61 16.47
CA VAL A 99 1.94 11.74 17.09
C VAL A 99 3.34 11.85 16.52
N CYS A 100 3.67 13.00 15.95
CA CYS A 100 5.01 13.27 15.43
C CYS A 100 6.04 13.29 16.57
N PRO A 101 7.13 12.51 16.50
CA PRO A 101 8.12 12.43 17.58
C PRO A 101 8.91 13.74 17.78
N LEU A 102 9.03 14.60 16.73
CA LEU A 102 9.85 15.81 16.79
C LEU A 102 9.15 16.97 17.53
N HIS A 103 7.95 17.35 17.07
CA HIS A 103 7.28 18.55 17.58
C HIS A 103 5.85 18.28 18.05
N ARG A 104 5.51 17.02 18.25
CA ARG A 104 4.22 16.59 18.86
C ARG A 104 2.98 17.01 18.07
N TRP A 105 3.10 17.26 16.75
CA TRP A 105 1.91 17.39 15.92
C TRP A 105 1.12 16.08 15.98
N THR A 106 -0.16 16.19 16.27
CA THR A 106 -1.04 15.06 16.57
C THR A 106 -2.12 14.96 15.51
N TYR A 107 -2.26 13.79 14.94
CA TYR A 107 -3.26 13.50 13.92
C TYR A 107 -4.17 12.36 14.39
N GLY A 108 -5.45 12.47 14.03
CA GLY A 108 -6.40 11.36 14.18
C GLY A 108 -6.05 10.19 13.24
N LEU A 109 -6.66 9.04 13.49
CA LEU A 109 -6.50 7.85 12.63
C LEU A 109 -7.20 8.01 11.25
N ASP A 110 -7.93 9.10 11.05
CA ASP A 110 -8.48 9.55 9.76
C ASP A 110 -7.53 10.51 9.02
N GLY A 111 -6.40 10.86 9.63
CA GLY A 111 -5.39 11.77 9.08
C GLY A 111 -5.64 13.24 9.37
N LYS A 112 -6.70 13.63 10.07
CA LYS A 112 -6.94 15.03 10.43
C LYS A 112 -5.94 15.52 11.44
N LEU A 113 -5.46 16.75 11.26
CA LEU A 113 -4.63 17.43 12.24
C LEU A 113 -5.51 17.89 13.41
N GLU A 114 -5.27 17.33 14.59
CA GLU A 114 -6.01 17.62 15.82
C GLU A 114 -5.23 18.53 16.77
N GLY A 115 -3.89 18.47 16.71
CA GLY A 115 -3.04 19.28 17.57
C GLY A 115 -1.75 19.72 16.88
N ALA A 116 -1.46 21.02 16.96
CA ALA A 116 -0.24 21.64 16.45
C ALA A 116 0.35 22.55 17.52
N PRO A 117 1.13 22.01 18.49
CA PRO A 117 1.76 22.82 19.54
C PRO A 117 2.54 23.99 18.93
N TYR A 118 2.51 25.13 19.61
CA TYR A 118 3.13 26.41 19.23
C TYR A 118 2.47 27.15 18.05
N PHE A 119 1.37 26.66 17.51
CA PHE A 119 0.54 27.39 16.55
C PHE A 119 -0.68 27.94 17.28
N LYS A 120 -0.98 29.23 17.08
CA LYS A 120 -2.14 29.90 17.70
C LYS A 120 -3.46 29.35 17.18
N GLU A 121 -3.46 28.98 15.90
CA GLU A 121 -4.60 28.40 15.19
C GLU A 121 -4.18 27.08 14.52
N ASN A 122 -5.13 26.17 14.35
CA ASN A 122 -4.87 24.94 13.63
C ASN A 122 -4.57 25.25 12.16
N PRO A 123 -3.36 24.93 11.66
CA PRO A 123 -2.98 25.22 10.27
C PRO A 123 -3.71 24.36 9.24
N CYS A 124 -4.59 23.44 9.66
CA CYS A 124 -5.39 22.57 8.81
C CYS A 124 -4.57 21.68 7.84
N LEU A 125 -3.33 21.36 8.22
CA LEU A 125 -2.41 20.55 7.43
C LEU A 125 -2.60 19.06 7.74
N ASN A 126 -3.70 18.48 7.24
CA ASN A 126 -4.00 17.06 7.40
C ASN A 126 -2.98 16.18 6.67
N LEU A 127 -2.82 14.93 7.13
CA LEU A 127 -2.06 13.92 6.40
C LEU A 127 -2.73 13.62 5.06
N GLU A 128 -1.91 13.37 4.05
CA GLU A 128 -2.42 12.85 2.78
C GLU A 128 -3.02 11.47 3.03
N SER A 129 -4.24 11.28 2.53
CA SER A 129 -4.92 9.98 2.54
C SER A 129 -4.89 9.41 1.12
N PHE A 130 -4.41 8.17 1.00
CA PHE A 130 -4.39 7.46 -0.27
C PHE A 130 -5.72 6.71 -0.43
N PRO A 131 -6.44 6.91 -1.54
CA PRO A 131 -7.66 6.16 -1.79
C PRO A 131 -7.32 4.68 -1.96
N VAL A 132 -8.01 3.87 -1.18
CA VAL A 132 -7.85 2.41 -1.19
C VAL A 132 -9.17 1.71 -1.33
N GLU A 133 -9.13 0.51 -1.88
CA GLU A 133 -10.25 -0.42 -1.96
C GLU A 133 -9.86 -1.70 -1.24
N GLU A 134 -10.77 -2.23 -0.42
CA GLU A 134 -10.62 -3.51 0.25
C GLU A 134 -11.48 -4.56 -0.43
N ILE A 135 -10.85 -5.64 -0.88
CA ILE A 135 -11.51 -6.78 -1.53
C ILE A 135 -10.96 -8.06 -0.92
N HIS A 136 -11.83 -8.91 -0.35
CA HIS A 136 -11.44 -10.15 0.33
C HIS A 136 -10.32 -9.96 1.37
N ASN A 137 -10.38 -8.87 2.15
CA ASN A 137 -9.37 -8.45 3.13
C ASN A 137 -8.02 -8.00 2.52
N LEU A 138 -7.88 -7.97 1.21
CA LEU A 138 -6.74 -7.40 0.51
C LEU A 138 -6.95 -5.90 0.28
N ILE A 139 -5.93 -5.11 0.55
CA ILE A 139 -5.96 -3.65 0.41
C ILE A 139 -5.21 -3.25 -0.86
N PHE A 140 -5.91 -2.56 -1.74
CA PHE A 140 -5.35 -2.06 -3.00
C PHE A 140 -5.39 -0.53 -3.03
N LYS A 141 -4.32 0.09 -3.51
CA LYS A 141 -4.32 1.51 -3.85
C LYS A 141 -5.08 1.68 -5.17
N GLN A 142 -6.09 2.56 -5.17
CA GLN A 142 -6.78 2.92 -6.41
C GLN A 142 -5.85 3.76 -7.30
N THR A 143 -5.81 3.43 -8.58
CA THR A 143 -5.17 4.26 -9.60
C THR A 143 -6.20 5.22 -10.18
N TYR A 144 -5.92 6.53 -10.15
CA TYR A 144 -6.86 7.58 -10.61
C TYR A 144 -7.16 7.58 -12.12
N LYS A 145 -6.49 6.78 -12.91
CA LYS A 145 -6.79 6.63 -14.32
C LYS A 145 -7.65 5.40 -14.50
N GLN A 146 -8.92 5.63 -14.87
CA GLN A 146 -9.89 4.65 -15.37
C GLN A 146 -9.23 3.31 -15.78
N SER A 147 -8.96 2.46 -14.82
CA SER A 147 -8.78 1.06 -15.14
C SER A 147 -10.18 0.53 -15.40
N SER A 148 -10.47 0.20 -16.64
CA SER A 148 -11.68 -0.51 -17.03
C SER A 148 -11.79 -1.91 -16.41
N ILE A 149 -10.86 -2.26 -15.55
CA ILE A 149 -10.80 -3.54 -14.85
C ILE A 149 -11.34 -3.32 -13.44
N ASN A 150 -12.50 -3.85 -13.21
CA ASN A 150 -13.05 -4.05 -11.89
C ASN A 150 -12.28 -5.19 -11.24
N ILE A 151 -11.55 -4.92 -10.14
CA ILE A 151 -10.79 -5.95 -9.42
C ILE A 151 -11.70 -7.12 -9.03
N LYS A 152 -12.98 -6.86 -8.75
CA LYS A 152 -13.96 -7.88 -8.38
C LYS A 152 -14.23 -8.91 -9.50
N ASP A 153 -14.01 -8.51 -10.74
CA ASP A 153 -14.24 -9.39 -11.90
C ASP A 153 -12.97 -10.21 -12.25
N ALA A 154 -11.84 -9.88 -11.63
CA ALA A 154 -10.55 -10.53 -11.88
C ALA A 154 -10.16 -11.56 -10.79
N MET A 155 -10.94 -11.68 -9.72
CA MET A 155 -10.76 -12.62 -8.62
C MET A 155 -11.90 -13.62 -8.55
#